data_2467c4d96be4bf9b23e76c6fb5df67c9
#
_entry.id   2467c4d96be4bf9b23e76c6fb5df67c9
#
_cell.length_a   1.000
_cell.length_b   1.000
_cell.length_c   1.000
_cell.angle_alpha   90.00
_cell.angle_beta   90.00
_cell.angle_gamma   90.00
#
_symmetry.space_group_name_H-M   'P 1'
#
loop_
_entity.id
_entity.type
_entity.pdbx_description
1 polymer ?
#
loop_
_entity_poly.entity_id
_entity_poly.type
_entity_poly.pdbx_seq_one_letter_code
_entity_poly.pdbx_strand_id
1 'polypeptide(L)'
;SLSMRFENLITGERGIPGYAKSTVFNIRWNHSKDPKSSPNSNFSASVNFGTSDYFRESVNQLNSPNFLNNTLSSSVAYSKRIPGNPSVNLSMNANMSQNSNTKSVNLTLPSFQGSIDRIFPFEPKDKPKKGLIQNINLQYNVRAENRIITSEEDLFTSKMYDNARSGAIHSIPLSTNFKIFKHFNLAASANYREVWQ
;
A
#
# COMPACT_ATOMS: atom_id res chain seq x y z
N SER A 1 -3.51 -8.22 17.99
CA SER A 1 -3.52 -7.41 19.22
C SER A 1 -3.81 -5.95 18.90
N LEU A 2 -4.56 -5.28 19.76
CA LEU A 2 -4.85 -3.85 19.70
C LEU A 2 -4.49 -3.25 21.06
N SER A 3 -3.77 -2.15 21.08
CA SER A 3 -3.54 -1.34 22.27
C SER A 3 -3.72 0.14 21.96
N MET A 4 -4.39 0.86 22.86
CA MET A 4 -4.62 2.29 22.77
C MET A 4 -4.22 2.92 24.09
N ARG A 5 -3.48 4.01 24.05
CA ARG A 5 -3.05 4.78 25.21
C ARG A 5 -3.36 6.25 24.98
N PHE A 6 -3.92 6.88 25.99
CA PHE A 6 -4.23 8.31 26.01
C PHE A 6 -3.71 8.88 27.31
N GLU A 7 -3.00 9.99 27.23
CA GLU A 7 -2.46 10.70 28.37
C GLU A 7 -2.75 12.19 28.22
N ASN A 8 -3.11 12.84 29.35
CA ASN A 8 -3.20 14.29 29.42
C ASN A 8 -1.97 14.80 30.16
N LEU A 9 -1.12 15.52 29.43
CA LEU A 9 0.06 16.16 29.98
C LEU A 9 -0.32 17.57 30.42
N ILE A 10 0.00 17.91 31.67
CA ILE A 10 -0.21 19.23 32.24
C ILE A 10 1.18 19.75 32.66
N THR A 11 1.57 20.86 32.09
CA THR A 11 2.82 21.53 32.40
C THR A 11 2.52 22.88 33.08
N GLY A 12 3.16 23.18 34.21
CA GLY A 12 2.92 24.38 34.98
C GLY A 12 1.65 24.38 35.83
N GLU A 13 1.38 25.46 36.54
CA GLU A 13 0.20 25.66 37.34
C GLU A 13 -0.84 26.51 36.62
N ARG A 14 -2.12 26.12 36.78
CA ARG A 14 -3.24 26.83 36.16
C ARG A 14 -3.29 28.30 36.60
N GLY A 15 -3.23 29.22 35.65
CA GLY A 15 -3.25 30.68 35.90
C GLY A 15 -1.89 31.32 35.96
N ILE A 16 -0.78 30.56 35.86
CA ILE A 16 0.59 31.08 35.79
C ILE A 16 1.09 30.98 34.32
N PRO A 17 1.90 31.97 33.85
CA PRO A 17 2.55 31.87 32.56
C PRO A 17 3.37 30.57 32.43
N GLY A 18 3.17 29.83 31.32
CA GLY A 18 3.79 28.53 31.11
C GLY A 18 2.85 27.33 31.37
N TYR A 19 1.60 27.56 31.79
CA TYR A 19 0.59 26.51 31.85
C TYR A 19 0.26 26.03 30.46
N ALA A 20 0.44 24.74 30.22
CA ALA A 20 0.03 24.08 28.99
C ALA A 20 -0.67 22.75 29.31
N LYS A 21 -1.69 22.45 28.55
CA LYS A 21 -2.36 21.14 28.58
C LYS A 21 -2.33 20.55 27.17
N SER A 22 -1.72 19.40 27.01
CA SER A 22 -1.72 18.64 25.77
C SER A 22 -2.30 17.25 25.99
N THR A 23 -2.98 16.75 24.99
CA THR A 23 -3.46 15.36 24.95
C THR A 23 -2.58 14.58 23.98
N VAL A 24 -1.94 13.55 24.48
CA VAL A 24 -1.07 12.68 23.70
C VAL A 24 -1.67 11.28 23.63
N PHE A 25 -1.50 10.62 22.52
CA PHE A 25 -2.02 9.26 22.33
C PHE A 25 -1.07 8.41 21.50
N ASN A 26 -1.21 7.10 21.66
CA ASN A 26 -0.60 6.09 20.80
C ASN A 26 -1.56 4.93 20.57
N ILE A 27 -1.66 4.52 19.32
CA ILE A 27 -2.44 3.37 18.86
C ILE A 27 -1.49 2.38 18.21
N ARG A 28 -1.51 1.14 18.71
CA ARG A 28 -0.80 0.00 18.11
C ARG A 28 -1.79 -1.09 17.79
N TRP A 29 -1.81 -1.51 16.53
CA TRP A 29 -2.65 -2.61 16.08
C TRP A 29 -1.86 -3.53 15.17
N ASN A 30 -1.80 -4.80 15.57
CA ASN A 30 -1.21 -5.86 14.76
C ASN A 30 -2.26 -6.94 14.52
N HIS A 31 -2.52 -7.22 13.27
CA HIS A 31 -3.43 -8.27 12.84
C HIS A 31 -2.88 -8.96 11.59
N SER A 32 -3.02 -10.28 11.55
CA SER A 32 -2.75 -11.08 10.37
C SER A 32 -3.84 -12.13 10.25
N LYS A 33 -4.42 -12.24 9.06
CA LYS A 33 -5.41 -13.26 8.75
C LYS A 33 -4.72 -14.61 8.62
N ASP A 34 -5.34 -15.67 9.17
CA ASP A 34 -4.86 -17.03 8.96
C ASP A 34 -5.05 -17.44 7.49
N PRO A 35 -3.96 -17.79 6.76
CA PRO A 35 -4.04 -18.25 5.37
C PRO A 35 -4.93 -19.48 5.17
N LYS A 36 -5.09 -20.32 6.19
CA LYS A 36 -5.94 -21.51 6.13
C LYS A 36 -7.42 -21.16 6.05
N SER A 37 -7.84 -20.04 6.63
CA SER A 37 -9.25 -19.61 6.62
C SER A 37 -9.71 -19.15 5.24
N SER A 38 -8.80 -18.69 4.38
CA SER A 38 -9.13 -18.24 3.03
C SER A 38 -7.87 -18.20 2.16
N PRO A 39 -7.57 -19.28 1.43
CA PRO A 39 -6.32 -19.42 0.69
C PRO A 39 -6.17 -18.40 -0.45
N ASN A 40 -7.28 -17.83 -0.91
CA ASN A 40 -7.30 -16.86 -2.00
C ASN A 40 -7.32 -15.39 -1.56
N SER A 41 -7.26 -15.11 -0.25
CA SER A 41 -7.19 -13.74 0.24
C SER A 41 -6.30 -13.65 1.47
N ASN A 42 -5.54 -12.57 1.55
CA ASN A 42 -4.70 -12.26 2.70
C ASN A 42 -5.00 -10.85 3.19
N PHE A 43 -5.01 -10.68 4.50
CA PHE A 43 -5.11 -9.38 5.16
C PHE A 43 -4.07 -9.30 6.25
N SER A 44 -3.31 -8.22 6.28
CA SER A 44 -2.36 -7.93 7.35
C SER A 44 -2.42 -6.45 7.69
N ALA A 45 -2.26 -6.15 8.96
CA ALA A 45 -2.17 -4.79 9.47
C ALA A 45 -1.08 -4.72 10.54
N SER A 46 -0.24 -3.70 10.42
CA SER A 46 0.75 -3.32 11.44
C SER A 46 0.68 -1.80 11.56
N VAL A 47 -0.04 -1.33 12.54
CA VAL A 47 -0.29 0.10 12.77
C VAL A 47 0.46 0.51 14.05
N ASN A 48 1.26 1.56 13.93
CA ASN A 48 1.86 2.27 15.05
C ASN A 48 1.74 3.77 14.76
N PHE A 49 0.74 4.38 15.36
CA PHE A 49 0.36 5.76 15.11
C PHE A 49 0.14 6.49 16.43
N GLY A 50 0.56 7.74 16.51
CA GLY A 50 0.35 8.54 17.70
C GLY A 50 0.89 9.96 17.54
N THR A 51 0.66 10.79 18.54
CA THR A 51 1.23 12.14 18.59
C THR A 51 2.74 12.06 18.79
N SER A 52 3.49 12.91 18.12
CA SER A 52 4.95 13.00 18.28
C SER A 52 5.35 13.26 19.72
N ASP A 53 4.56 14.07 20.43
CA ASP A 53 4.81 14.41 21.81
C ASP A 53 4.62 13.22 22.76
N TYR A 54 3.77 12.22 22.42
CA TYR A 54 3.65 10.97 23.17
C TYR A 54 4.99 10.24 23.29
N PHE A 55 5.76 10.20 22.22
CA PHE A 55 7.04 9.49 22.19
C PHE A 55 8.19 10.27 22.86
N ARG A 56 8.02 11.55 23.04
CA ARG A 56 9.04 12.47 23.62
C ARG A 56 8.79 12.78 25.08
N GLU A 57 7.53 12.94 25.48
CA GLU A 57 7.14 13.52 26.77
C GLU A 57 6.39 12.53 27.67
N SER A 58 5.86 11.42 27.12
CA SER A 58 5.17 10.43 27.94
C SER A 58 6.11 9.76 28.93
N VAL A 59 5.74 9.77 30.20
CA VAL A 59 6.47 9.12 31.29
C VAL A 59 6.68 7.61 31.02
N ASN A 60 5.75 6.98 30.32
CA ASN A 60 5.82 5.57 29.94
C ASN A 60 6.88 5.28 28.85
N GLN A 61 7.36 6.29 28.14
CA GLN A 61 8.34 6.15 27.06
C GLN A 61 9.75 6.57 27.48
N LEU A 62 9.92 7.39 28.50
CA LEU A 62 11.23 7.88 28.97
C LEU A 62 12.21 6.76 29.32
N ASN A 63 11.70 5.61 29.77
CA ASN A 63 12.51 4.43 30.10
C ASN A 63 12.46 3.34 29.00
N SER A 64 11.96 3.66 27.83
CA SER A 64 11.81 2.71 26.71
C SER A 64 12.85 2.99 25.61
N PRO A 65 13.43 1.93 24.97
CA PRO A 65 14.29 2.11 23.79
C PRO A 65 13.59 2.87 22.63
N ASN A 66 12.26 2.91 22.64
CA ASN A 66 11.47 3.64 21.64
C ASN A 66 11.60 5.16 21.71
N PHE A 67 12.12 5.71 22.81
CA PHE A 67 12.42 7.14 22.95
C PHE A 67 13.34 7.68 21.85
N LEU A 68 14.22 6.82 21.32
CA LEU A 68 15.15 7.17 20.26
C LEU A 68 14.58 6.97 18.84
N ASN A 69 13.38 6.38 18.71
CA ASN A 69 12.77 6.15 17.41
C ASN A 69 12.04 7.40 16.92
N ASN A 70 12.63 8.04 15.93
CA ASN A 70 12.08 9.26 15.31
C ASN A 70 11.10 8.95 14.16
N THR A 71 10.90 7.68 13.81
CA THR A 71 10.04 7.27 12.70
C THR A 71 9.03 6.24 13.17
N LEU A 72 7.76 6.54 12.96
CA LEU A 72 6.65 5.61 13.16
C LEU A 72 6.15 5.16 11.80
N SER A 73 5.94 3.86 11.65
CA SER A 73 5.46 3.28 10.41
C SER A 73 4.20 2.47 10.65
N SER A 74 3.24 2.66 9.74
CA SER A 74 2.00 1.90 9.74
C SER A 74 1.75 1.35 8.34
N SER A 75 1.27 0.12 8.26
CA SER A 75 0.90 -0.52 7.01
C SER A 75 -0.33 -1.38 7.19
N VAL A 76 -1.22 -1.32 6.20
CA VAL A 76 -2.37 -2.21 6.07
C VAL A 76 -2.35 -2.76 4.66
N ALA A 77 -2.41 -4.06 4.50
CA ALA A 77 -2.35 -4.72 3.21
C ALA A 77 -3.50 -5.73 3.08
N TYR A 78 -4.14 -5.71 1.93
CA TYR A 78 -5.13 -6.69 1.51
C TYR A 78 -4.80 -7.20 0.12
N SER A 79 -4.81 -8.51 -0.06
CA SER A 79 -4.67 -9.12 -1.38
C SER A 79 -5.74 -10.19 -1.59
N LYS A 80 -6.18 -10.32 -2.83
CA LYS A 80 -7.15 -11.32 -3.24
C LYS A 80 -6.82 -11.86 -4.61
N ARG A 81 -6.78 -13.19 -4.71
CA ARG A 81 -6.72 -13.90 -5.97
C ARG A 81 -8.12 -14.44 -6.31
N ILE A 82 -8.59 -14.14 -7.48
CA ILE A 82 -9.84 -14.68 -8.02
C ILE A 82 -9.41 -15.78 -9.02
N PRO A 83 -9.58 -17.06 -8.65
CA PRO A 83 -9.22 -18.15 -9.54
C PRO A 83 -10.16 -18.16 -10.74
N GLY A 84 -9.59 -18.46 -11.91
CA GLY A 84 -10.32 -18.49 -13.17
C GLY A 84 -9.35 -18.67 -14.34
N ASN A 85 -9.88 -18.68 -15.54
CA ASN A 85 -9.08 -18.64 -16.77
C ASN A 85 -9.57 -17.47 -17.64
N PRO A 86 -8.91 -16.28 -17.55
CA PRO A 86 -7.69 -15.96 -16.78
C PRO A 86 -7.95 -15.76 -15.28
N SER A 87 -6.94 -15.94 -14.44
CA SER A 87 -7.01 -15.55 -13.03
C SER A 87 -6.78 -14.06 -12.85
N VAL A 88 -7.39 -13.48 -11.81
CA VAL A 88 -7.25 -12.06 -11.48
C VAL A 88 -6.62 -11.93 -10.10
N ASN A 89 -5.57 -11.13 -9.99
CA ASN A 89 -4.91 -10.81 -8.74
C ASN A 89 -5.12 -9.34 -8.42
N LEU A 90 -5.57 -9.06 -7.21
CA LEU A 90 -5.83 -7.72 -6.70
C LEU A 90 -5.05 -7.52 -5.41
N SER A 91 -4.43 -6.36 -5.24
CA SER A 91 -3.85 -5.96 -3.97
C SER A 91 -4.11 -4.48 -3.70
N MET A 92 -4.35 -4.17 -2.44
CA MET A 92 -4.55 -2.83 -1.93
C MET A 92 -3.69 -2.65 -0.69
N ASN A 93 -2.95 -1.56 -0.64
CA ASN A 93 -2.08 -1.24 0.47
C ASN A 93 -2.32 0.21 0.92
N ALA A 94 -2.24 0.42 2.21
CA ALA A 94 -2.19 1.73 2.83
C ALA A 94 -0.93 1.80 3.69
N ASN A 95 -0.09 2.79 3.46
CA ASN A 95 1.15 2.98 4.21
C ASN A 95 1.21 4.40 4.75
N MET A 96 1.70 4.52 5.97
CA MET A 96 1.97 5.79 6.62
C MET A 96 3.35 5.74 7.26
N SER A 97 4.09 6.82 7.11
CA SER A 97 5.36 7.07 7.80
C SER A 97 5.32 8.46 8.43
N GLN A 98 5.51 8.52 9.72
CA GLN A 98 5.50 9.76 10.51
C GLN A 98 6.89 9.96 11.12
N ASN A 99 7.44 11.15 10.93
CA ASN A 99 8.68 11.56 11.59
C ASN A 99 8.33 12.44 12.81
N SER A 100 8.63 11.94 14.01
CA SER A 100 8.29 12.60 15.25
C SER A 100 9.10 13.87 15.53
N ASN A 101 10.28 14.05 14.90
CA ASN A 101 11.10 15.26 15.07
C ASN A 101 10.59 16.41 14.21
N THR A 102 10.27 16.13 12.96
CA THR A 102 9.79 17.13 12.00
C THR A 102 8.28 17.26 11.98
N LYS A 103 7.56 16.39 12.71
CA LYS A 103 6.10 16.26 12.70
C LYS A 103 5.53 16.08 11.29
N SER A 104 6.33 15.57 10.37
CA SER A 104 5.92 15.32 8.99
C SER A 104 5.33 13.92 8.84
N VAL A 105 4.29 13.79 8.04
CA VAL A 105 3.57 12.54 7.76
C VAL A 105 3.51 12.32 6.26
N ASN A 106 4.00 11.18 5.83
CA ASN A 106 3.89 10.71 4.46
C ASN A 106 2.88 9.57 4.41
N LEU A 107 1.86 9.73 3.58
CA LEU A 107 0.80 8.75 3.37
C LEU A 107 0.83 8.26 1.92
N THR A 108 0.69 6.97 1.73
CA THR A 108 0.32 6.38 0.44
C THR A 108 -0.98 5.64 0.66
N LEU A 109 -2.10 6.24 0.22
CA LEU A 109 -3.43 5.82 0.64
C LEU A 109 -4.50 6.16 -0.41
N PRO A 110 -5.07 5.20 -1.12
CA PRO A 110 -4.62 3.83 -1.26
C PRO A 110 -3.49 3.67 -2.31
N SER A 111 -2.78 2.56 -2.24
CA SER A 111 -2.01 2.00 -3.36
C SER A 111 -2.73 0.73 -3.82
N PHE A 112 -3.17 0.72 -5.06
CA PHE A 112 -3.89 -0.38 -5.68
C PHE A 112 -3.06 -1.01 -6.80
N GLN A 113 -3.06 -2.34 -6.87
CA GLN A 113 -2.51 -3.10 -7.98
C GLN A 113 -3.50 -4.17 -8.40
N GLY A 114 -3.74 -4.26 -9.71
CA GLY A 114 -4.54 -5.29 -10.32
C GLY A 114 -3.78 -5.94 -11.47
N SER A 115 -3.86 -7.25 -11.59
CA SER A 115 -3.34 -7.96 -12.76
C SER A 115 -4.30 -9.05 -13.19
N ILE A 116 -4.44 -9.19 -14.50
CA ILE A 116 -5.12 -10.31 -15.14
C ILE A 116 -4.04 -11.16 -15.78
N ASP A 117 -4.03 -12.45 -15.46
CA ASP A 117 -3.07 -13.39 -16.02
C ASP A 117 -3.23 -13.51 -17.53
N ARG A 118 -2.29 -14.19 -18.19
CA ARG A 118 -2.22 -14.29 -19.63
C ARG A 118 -3.53 -14.79 -20.25
N ILE A 119 -4.02 -14.03 -21.21
CA ILE A 119 -5.17 -14.36 -22.05
C ILE A 119 -4.63 -14.71 -23.42
N PHE A 120 -5.14 -15.78 -24.00
CA PHE A 120 -4.85 -16.19 -25.37
C PHE A 120 -6.10 -16.01 -26.23
N PRO A 121 -6.34 -14.84 -26.82
CA PRO A 121 -7.62 -14.53 -27.50
C PRO A 121 -7.90 -15.42 -28.69
N PHE A 122 -6.85 -15.96 -29.32
CA PHE A 122 -6.94 -16.76 -30.54
C PHE A 122 -6.63 -18.26 -30.33
N GLU A 123 -6.68 -18.69 -29.06
CA GLU A 123 -6.47 -20.09 -28.72
C GLU A 123 -7.65 -20.96 -29.20
N PRO A 124 -7.41 -22.00 -29.99
CA PRO A 124 -8.47 -22.94 -30.38
C PRO A 124 -8.87 -23.77 -29.16
N LYS A 125 -10.18 -24.00 -29.00
CA LYS A 125 -10.72 -24.74 -27.85
C LYS A 125 -10.32 -26.23 -27.83
N ASP A 126 -10.18 -26.86 -29.01
CA ASP A 126 -10.05 -28.30 -29.12
C ASP A 126 -8.79 -28.76 -29.86
N LYS A 127 -7.85 -27.88 -30.10
CA LYS A 127 -6.62 -28.19 -30.85
C LYS A 127 -5.38 -27.57 -30.19
N PRO A 128 -4.20 -28.19 -30.33
CA PRO A 128 -2.97 -27.56 -29.85
C PRO A 128 -2.69 -26.28 -30.60
N LYS A 129 -2.15 -25.29 -29.90
CA LYS A 129 -1.75 -24.00 -30.47
C LYS A 129 -0.70 -24.18 -31.55
N LYS A 130 -0.95 -23.66 -32.73
CA LYS A 130 -0.04 -23.74 -33.89
C LYS A 130 0.10 -22.36 -34.52
N GLY A 131 1.36 -21.97 -34.81
CA GLY A 131 1.65 -20.74 -35.51
C GLY A 131 1.66 -19.49 -34.65
N LEU A 132 1.82 -18.34 -35.30
CA LEU A 132 2.04 -17.03 -34.68
C LEU A 132 0.79 -16.50 -33.99
N ILE A 133 -0.35 -16.55 -34.65
CA ILE A 133 -1.59 -15.89 -34.18
C ILE A 133 -2.13 -16.57 -32.92
N GLN A 134 -2.14 -17.89 -32.88
CA GLN A 134 -2.70 -18.65 -31.75
C GLN A 134 -1.84 -18.57 -30.47
N ASN A 135 -0.57 -18.21 -30.62
CA ASN A 135 0.37 -18.00 -29.54
C ASN A 135 0.40 -16.54 -29.04
N ILE A 136 -0.35 -15.65 -29.68
CA ILE A 136 -0.51 -14.28 -29.19
C ILE A 136 -1.17 -14.34 -27.81
N ASN A 137 -0.47 -13.78 -26.84
CA ASN A 137 -1.01 -13.62 -25.49
C ASN A 137 -0.87 -12.16 -25.05
N LEU A 138 -1.83 -11.76 -24.25
CA LEU A 138 -1.86 -10.45 -23.61
C LEU A 138 -2.09 -10.62 -22.12
N GLN A 139 -1.57 -9.72 -21.36
CA GLN A 139 -1.78 -9.59 -19.92
C GLN A 139 -2.20 -8.15 -19.64
N TYR A 140 -3.00 -7.94 -18.61
CA TYR A 140 -3.36 -6.59 -18.17
C TYR A 140 -2.83 -6.33 -16.78
N ASN A 141 -2.17 -5.20 -16.60
CA ASN A 141 -1.71 -4.74 -15.31
C ASN A 141 -2.16 -3.30 -15.09
N VAL A 142 -2.64 -3.02 -13.91
CA VAL A 142 -2.97 -1.66 -13.45
C VAL A 142 -2.34 -1.40 -12.10
N ARG A 143 -1.80 -0.20 -11.94
CA ARG A 143 -1.33 0.30 -10.66
C ARG A 143 -1.85 1.73 -10.49
N ALA A 144 -2.47 1.99 -9.36
CA ALA A 144 -2.89 3.33 -8.97
C ALA A 144 -2.42 3.62 -7.55
N GLU A 145 -1.98 4.85 -7.31
CA GLU A 145 -1.59 5.28 -5.99
C GLU A 145 -1.98 6.73 -5.75
N ASN A 146 -2.33 7.02 -4.51
CA ASN A 146 -2.51 8.38 -4.03
C ASN A 146 -1.48 8.62 -2.94
N ARG A 147 -0.67 9.66 -3.10
CA ARG A 147 0.37 10.07 -2.17
C ARG A 147 0.05 11.43 -1.58
N ILE A 148 0.16 11.52 -0.27
CA ILE A 148 -0.10 12.74 0.49
C ILE A 148 1.10 13.00 1.40
N ILE A 149 1.60 14.22 1.39
CA ILE A 149 2.62 14.70 2.32
C ILE A 149 1.98 15.83 3.13
N THR A 150 1.95 15.68 4.44
CA THR A 150 1.27 16.61 5.33
C THR A 150 2.02 16.74 6.67
N SER A 151 1.59 17.66 7.50
CA SER A 151 2.03 17.77 8.90
C SER A 151 1.10 16.98 9.83
N GLU A 152 1.57 16.65 11.02
CA GLU A 152 0.74 16.02 12.06
C GLU A 152 -0.49 16.86 12.41
N GLU A 153 -0.36 18.18 12.41
CA GLU A 153 -1.43 19.13 12.75
C GLU A 153 -2.55 19.17 11.67
N ASP A 154 -2.17 18.96 10.42
CA ASP A 154 -3.10 18.98 9.29
C ASP A 154 -3.71 17.58 8.98
N LEU A 155 -3.32 16.54 9.73
CA LEU A 155 -3.86 15.19 9.56
C LEU A 155 -5.37 15.19 9.74
N PHE A 156 -6.07 14.55 8.79
CA PHE A 156 -7.54 14.42 8.75
C PHE A 156 -8.29 15.75 8.58
N THR A 157 -7.60 16.83 8.23
CA THR A 157 -8.22 18.10 7.86
C THR A 157 -8.37 18.22 6.33
N SER A 158 -9.13 19.22 5.86
CA SER A 158 -9.27 19.52 4.42
C SER A 158 -7.91 19.83 3.76
N LYS A 159 -7.01 20.49 4.46
CA LYS A 159 -5.67 20.83 3.97
C LYS A 159 -4.82 19.60 3.60
N MET A 160 -5.02 18.48 4.29
CA MET A 160 -4.35 17.23 3.93
C MET A 160 -4.71 16.79 2.51
N TYR A 161 -5.97 16.96 2.11
CA TYR A 161 -6.44 16.51 0.78
C TYR A 161 -5.97 17.44 -0.34
N ASP A 162 -5.70 18.71 -0.06
CA ASP A 162 -5.16 19.65 -1.04
C ASP A 162 -3.75 19.26 -1.50
N ASN A 163 -3.02 18.52 -0.68
CA ASN A 163 -1.70 18.00 -0.97
C ASN A 163 -1.71 16.60 -1.61
N ALA A 164 -2.88 16.06 -1.92
CA ALA A 164 -3.01 14.74 -2.52
C ALA A 164 -2.53 14.72 -3.98
N ARG A 165 -1.72 13.75 -4.33
CA ARG A 165 -1.24 13.49 -5.69
C ARG A 165 -1.62 12.07 -6.07
N SER A 166 -2.52 11.96 -7.03
CA SER A 166 -3.02 10.68 -7.52
C SER A 166 -2.47 10.37 -8.89
N GLY A 167 -2.17 9.11 -9.14
CA GLY A 167 -1.74 8.66 -10.46
C GLY A 167 -2.12 7.21 -10.69
N ALA A 168 -2.33 6.86 -11.96
CA ALA A 168 -2.59 5.50 -12.38
C ALA A 168 -1.78 5.15 -13.62
N ILE A 169 -1.33 3.90 -13.68
CA ILE A 169 -0.58 3.35 -14.81
C ILE A 169 -1.29 2.08 -15.26
N HIS A 170 -1.61 2.03 -16.54
CA HIS A 170 -2.12 0.85 -17.22
C HIS A 170 -1.04 0.29 -18.14
N SER A 171 -0.88 -1.03 -18.16
CA SER A 171 0.09 -1.73 -19.00
C SER A 171 -0.50 -2.99 -19.57
N ILE A 172 -0.39 -3.14 -20.88
CA ILE A 172 -0.85 -4.30 -21.63
C ILE A 172 0.34 -4.87 -22.40
N PRO A 173 1.13 -5.76 -21.79
CA PRO A 173 2.16 -6.49 -22.51
C PRO A 173 1.51 -7.53 -23.43
N LEU A 174 1.91 -7.50 -24.71
CA LEU A 174 1.60 -8.50 -25.72
C LEU A 174 2.85 -9.30 -26.03
N SER A 175 2.71 -10.58 -26.19
CA SER A 175 3.82 -11.43 -26.65
C SER A 175 3.32 -12.59 -27.49
N THR A 176 4.18 -13.05 -28.40
CA THR A 176 3.97 -14.27 -29.16
C THR A 176 5.27 -14.99 -29.39
N ASN A 177 5.22 -16.30 -29.35
CA ASN A 177 6.36 -17.17 -29.63
C ASN A 177 5.95 -18.15 -30.73
N PHE A 178 6.77 -18.31 -31.75
CA PHE A 178 6.51 -19.28 -32.82
C PHE A 178 7.80 -19.88 -33.37
N LYS A 179 7.68 -21.05 -33.94
CA LYS A 179 8.79 -21.76 -34.56
C LYS A 179 8.73 -21.62 -36.09
N ILE A 180 9.85 -21.23 -36.68
CA ILE A 180 10.06 -21.22 -38.14
C ILE A 180 10.95 -22.39 -38.50
N PHE A 181 10.60 -23.12 -39.54
CA PHE A 181 11.39 -24.27 -40.09
C PHE A 181 11.81 -25.29 -39.02
N LYS A 182 11.01 -25.52 -37.97
CA LYS A 182 11.27 -26.45 -36.85
C LYS A 182 12.52 -26.13 -36.00
N HIS A 183 13.45 -25.33 -36.48
CA HIS A 183 14.74 -25.06 -35.81
C HIS A 183 14.87 -23.67 -35.21
N PHE A 184 14.11 -22.70 -35.69
CA PHE A 184 14.23 -21.31 -35.22
C PHE A 184 13.03 -20.94 -34.34
N ASN A 185 13.31 -20.53 -33.08
CA ASN A 185 12.33 -19.95 -32.21
C ASN A 185 12.40 -18.43 -32.34
N LEU A 186 11.28 -17.82 -32.74
CA LEU A 186 11.14 -16.37 -32.77
C LEU A 186 10.17 -15.94 -31.67
N ALA A 187 10.54 -14.87 -30.98
CA ALA A 187 9.70 -14.20 -29.98
C ALA A 187 9.50 -12.75 -30.43
N ALA A 188 8.28 -12.29 -30.41
CA ALA A 188 7.94 -10.89 -30.60
C ALA A 188 7.16 -10.40 -29.38
N SER A 189 7.46 -9.18 -28.95
CA SER A 189 6.75 -8.56 -27.84
C SER A 189 6.52 -7.08 -28.10
N ALA A 190 5.39 -6.59 -27.62
CA ALA A 190 5.02 -5.18 -27.59
C ALA A 190 4.42 -4.87 -26.22
N ASN A 191 4.51 -3.63 -25.77
CA ASN A 191 3.88 -3.19 -24.53
C ASN A 191 3.17 -1.86 -24.76
N TYR A 192 1.87 -1.84 -24.51
CA TYR A 192 1.11 -0.61 -24.41
C TYR A 192 1.12 -0.13 -22.97
N ARG A 193 1.43 1.14 -22.76
CA ARG A 193 1.44 1.76 -21.43
C ARG A 193 0.80 3.13 -21.49
N GLU A 194 -0.11 3.38 -20.55
CA GLU A 194 -0.79 4.64 -20.37
C GLU A 194 -0.61 5.12 -18.93
N VAL A 195 -0.42 6.43 -18.75
CA VAL A 195 -0.22 7.06 -17.43
C VAL A 195 -1.22 8.17 -17.28
N TRP A 196 -1.96 8.16 -16.18
CA TRP A 196 -2.91 9.18 -15.77
C TRP A 196 -2.41 9.86 -14.50
N GLN A 197 -2.50 11.19 -14.46
CA GLN A 197 -2.09 12.03 -13.33
C GLN A 197 -3.16 13.09 -13.06
#